data_b9452378a6767163b935a488472f4fe1
#
_entry.id   b9452378a6767163b935a488472f4fe1
#
_cell.length_a   1.000
_cell.length_b   1.000
_cell.length_c   1.000
_cell.angle_alpha   90.00
_cell.angle_beta   90.00
_cell.angle_gamma   90.00
#
_symmetry.space_group_name_H-M   'P 1'
#
loop_
_entity.id
_entity.type
_entity.pdbx_description
1 polymer ?
#
loop_
_entity_poly.entity_id
_entity_poly.type
_entity_poly.pdbx_seq_one_letter_code
_entity_poly.pdbx_strand_id
1 'polypeptide(L)'
;MGDELRGENLVHLNVRFSTETELKKIQDFLYEKSGQGVSFTGLVEAMANEVTIVTAVHNIKSNKGSRTAGVDKMKMDKYLQMPKDELILLIQSSFRNYRPKPARREYIEKSNGKKRPLGIPTVLDRIIQECVRIIIEPICEARFYPQSYGFRPYRAQKHAIRGIINVINAGCKSPDQPVWAIEGDIKGCFDNINHRLLLQKLWRIGIHDKRVLKLISQMLKAGYMENDLFHVTELGTPPVSYTHLRAHETGA
;
A
#
# COMPACT_ATOMS: atom_id res chain seq x y z
N MET A 1 -32.86 4.33 -9.63
CA MET A 1 -32.25 5.39 -8.80
C MET A 1 -30.75 5.19 -8.80
N GLY A 2 -30.03 5.76 -9.73
CA GLY A 2 -28.62 5.52 -9.89
C GLY A 2 -28.04 6.17 -11.11
N ASP A 3 -28.10 7.52 -11.25
CA ASP A 3 -27.37 8.19 -12.34
C ASP A 3 -27.16 9.72 -12.16
N GLU A 4 -27.22 10.25 -10.93
CA GLU A 4 -27.12 11.70 -10.71
C GLU A 4 -25.90 12.14 -9.88
N LEU A 5 -24.78 11.41 -9.87
CA LEU A 5 -23.51 11.86 -9.30
C LEU A 5 -22.36 11.80 -10.33
N ARG A 6 -22.61 12.29 -11.52
CA ARG A 6 -21.61 12.45 -12.56
C ARG A 6 -21.44 13.94 -12.85
N GLY A 7 -20.39 14.56 -12.33
CA GLY A 7 -19.92 15.80 -12.96
C GLY A 7 -19.02 16.73 -12.16
N GLU A 8 -19.07 16.81 -10.83
CA GLU A 8 -18.52 17.99 -10.18
C GLU A 8 -17.28 17.80 -9.29
N ASN A 9 -16.79 16.58 -9.06
CA ASN A 9 -15.69 16.36 -8.11
C ASN A 9 -14.53 15.52 -8.69
N LEU A 10 -14.14 15.75 -9.93
CA LEU A 10 -12.98 15.10 -10.56
C LEU A 10 -11.84 16.09 -10.74
N VAL A 11 -10.71 15.82 -10.11
CA VAL A 11 -9.47 16.59 -10.27
C VAL A 11 -8.47 15.81 -11.10
N HIS A 12 -7.99 16.43 -12.17
CA HIS A 12 -6.82 15.95 -12.91
C HIS A 12 -5.55 16.49 -12.25
N LEU A 13 -4.74 15.59 -11.70
CA LEU A 13 -3.50 15.97 -11.04
C LEU A 13 -2.44 16.29 -12.10
N ASN A 14 -2.33 17.57 -12.46
CA ASN A 14 -1.28 18.07 -13.35
C ASN A 14 -0.27 18.86 -12.52
N VAL A 15 0.58 18.15 -11.78
CA VAL A 15 1.53 18.76 -10.86
C VAL A 15 2.96 18.49 -11.26
N ARG A 16 3.76 19.54 -11.25
CA ARG A 16 5.22 19.45 -11.30
C ARG A 16 5.73 19.81 -9.91
N PHE A 17 6.57 18.98 -9.35
CA PHE A 17 7.23 19.24 -8.08
C PHE A 17 8.68 18.76 -8.14
N SER A 18 9.54 19.45 -7.43
CA SER A 18 10.99 19.29 -7.47
C SER A 18 11.61 19.04 -6.10
N THR A 19 10.80 19.13 -5.03
CA THR A 19 11.25 18.99 -3.66
C THR A 19 10.35 18.05 -2.85
N GLU A 20 10.89 17.43 -1.80
CA GLU A 20 10.13 16.61 -0.86
C GLU A 20 9.03 17.42 -0.15
N THR A 21 9.27 18.70 0.12
CA THR A 21 8.28 19.59 0.72
C THR A 21 7.07 19.77 -0.20
N GLU A 22 7.29 19.90 -1.49
CA GLU A 22 6.22 19.99 -2.49
C GLU A 22 5.47 18.66 -2.63
N LEU A 23 6.18 17.52 -2.61
CA LEU A 23 5.55 16.21 -2.58
C LEU A 23 4.62 16.07 -1.36
N LYS A 24 5.06 16.53 -0.19
CA LYS A 24 4.24 16.51 1.01
C LYS A 24 2.99 17.39 0.88
N LYS A 25 3.10 18.59 0.30
CA LYS A 25 1.94 19.45 0.01
C LYS A 25 0.94 18.76 -0.93
N ILE A 26 1.43 17.98 -1.90
CA ILE A 26 0.56 17.20 -2.79
C ILE A 26 -0.14 16.08 -2.01
N GLN A 27 0.56 15.39 -1.12
CA GLN A 27 -0.03 14.37 -0.26
C GLN A 27 -1.12 14.97 0.65
N ASP A 28 -0.87 16.14 1.25
CA ASP A 28 -1.83 16.85 2.09
C ASP A 28 -3.07 17.28 1.25
N PHE A 29 -2.86 17.78 0.05
CA PHE A 29 -3.92 18.13 -0.90
C PHE A 29 -4.77 16.90 -1.28
N LEU A 30 -4.14 15.77 -1.60
CA LEU A 30 -4.84 14.52 -1.94
C LEU A 30 -5.67 14.03 -0.76
N TYR A 31 -5.13 14.09 0.46
CA TYR A 31 -5.84 13.71 1.68
C TYR A 31 -7.06 14.60 1.92
N GLU A 32 -6.88 15.92 1.90
CA GLU A 32 -7.95 16.89 2.14
C GLU A 32 -9.08 16.73 1.10
N LYS A 33 -8.74 16.74 -0.19
CA LYS A 33 -9.72 16.64 -1.27
C LYS A 33 -10.42 15.27 -1.30
N SER A 34 -9.70 14.19 -1.01
CA SER A 34 -10.33 12.88 -0.86
C SER A 34 -11.35 12.88 0.27
N GLY A 35 -11.05 13.48 1.41
CA GLY A 35 -11.98 13.65 2.52
C GLY A 35 -13.27 14.40 2.13
N GLN A 36 -13.17 15.32 1.17
CA GLN A 36 -14.29 16.07 0.59
C GLN A 36 -15.07 15.28 -0.50
N GLY A 37 -14.68 14.05 -0.83
CA GLY A 37 -15.36 13.24 -1.84
C GLY A 37 -14.83 13.42 -3.26
N VAL A 38 -13.73 14.13 -3.45
CA VAL A 38 -13.10 14.36 -4.76
C VAL A 38 -12.45 13.07 -5.27
N SER A 39 -12.55 12.84 -6.57
CA SER A 39 -11.89 11.78 -7.31
C SER A 39 -10.71 12.33 -8.11
N PHE A 40 -9.74 11.46 -8.43
CA PHE A 40 -8.46 11.88 -9.01
C PHE A 40 -8.10 11.09 -10.27
N THR A 41 -7.54 11.81 -11.24
CA THR A 41 -6.83 11.28 -12.42
C THR A 41 -5.47 11.94 -12.53
N GLY A 42 -4.59 11.51 -13.45
CA GLY A 42 -3.24 12.07 -13.56
C GLY A 42 -2.29 11.63 -12.44
N LEU A 43 -2.62 10.55 -11.73
CA LEU A 43 -1.84 10.07 -10.59
C LEU A 43 -0.53 9.39 -11.01
N VAL A 44 -0.48 8.79 -12.21
CA VAL A 44 0.73 8.09 -12.70
C VAL A 44 1.87 9.09 -12.90
N GLU A 45 1.60 10.29 -13.34
CA GLU A 45 2.59 11.35 -13.52
C GLU A 45 3.24 11.73 -12.19
N ALA A 46 2.45 11.81 -11.12
CA ALA A 46 2.97 12.06 -9.78
C ALA A 46 3.77 10.86 -9.24
N MET A 47 3.36 9.63 -9.52
CA MET A 47 4.09 8.41 -9.15
C MET A 47 5.43 8.31 -9.87
N ALA A 48 5.49 8.70 -11.15
CA ALA A 48 6.68 8.68 -11.99
C ALA A 48 7.54 9.96 -11.88
N ASN A 49 7.17 10.89 -10.99
CA ASN A 49 7.96 12.08 -10.73
C ASN A 49 9.29 11.72 -10.06
N GLU A 50 10.35 12.43 -10.41
CA GLU A 50 11.70 12.22 -9.87
C GLU A 50 11.74 12.18 -8.34
N VAL A 51 11.11 13.15 -7.68
CA VAL A 51 11.09 13.25 -6.22
C VAL A 51 10.40 12.05 -5.58
N THR A 52 9.26 11.61 -6.15
CA THR A 52 8.55 10.41 -5.68
C THR A 52 9.43 9.17 -5.82
N ILE A 53 10.14 9.02 -6.95
CA ILE A 53 11.05 7.90 -7.20
C ILE A 53 12.20 7.90 -6.20
N VAL A 54 12.86 9.04 -6.00
CA VAL A 54 13.98 9.15 -5.05
C VAL A 54 13.51 8.85 -3.62
N THR A 55 12.35 9.37 -3.22
CA THR A 55 11.74 9.09 -1.92
C THR A 55 11.43 7.60 -1.77
N ALA A 56 10.87 6.95 -2.81
CA ALA A 56 10.59 5.52 -2.81
C ALA A 56 11.87 4.68 -2.67
N VAL A 57 12.93 5.03 -3.39
CA VAL A 57 14.24 4.37 -3.29
C VAL A 57 14.80 4.49 -1.88
N HIS A 58 14.73 5.69 -1.28
CA HIS A 58 15.17 5.92 0.09
C HIS A 58 14.39 5.09 1.10
N ASN A 59 13.07 5.04 0.99
CA ASN A 59 12.19 4.26 1.85
C ASN A 59 12.52 2.76 1.75
N ILE A 60 12.67 2.22 0.53
CA ILE A 60 13.01 0.81 0.32
C ILE A 60 14.39 0.49 0.86
N LYS A 61 15.39 1.34 0.64
CA LYS A 61 16.76 1.17 1.15
C LYS A 61 16.78 1.05 2.68
N SER A 62 16.00 1.85 3.37
CA SER A 62 15.94 1.91 4.83
C SER A 62 15.33 0.67 5.49
N ASN A 63 14.63 -0.17 4.73
CA ASN A 63 13.96 -1.35 5.26
C ASN A 63 14.91 -2.53 5.48
N LYS A 64 14.69 -3.29 6.57
CA LYS A 64 15.49 -4.49 6.90
C LYS A 64 15.56 -5.52 5.77
N GLY A 65 14.49 -5.64 4.96
CA GLY A 65 14.40 -6.53 3.79
C GLY A 65 15.02 -5.98 2.50
N SER A 66 15.61 -4.79 2.50
CA SER A 66 16.14 -4.12 1.29
C SER A 66 17.18 -4.97 0.56
N ARG A 67 18.03 -5.71 1.29
CA ARG A 67 19.11 -6.54 0.74
C ARG A 67 18.63 -7.90 0.19
N THR A 68 17.37 -8.28 0.42
CA THR A 68 16.84 -9.56 -0.05
C THR A 68 16.41 -9.44 -1.51
N ALA A 69 17.03 -10.23 -2.38
CA ALA A 69 16.71 -10.26 -3.80
C ALA A 69 15.40 -11.02 -4.09
N GLY A 70 14.68 -10.59 -5.13
CA GLY A 70 13.56 -11.34 -5.72
C GLY A 70 14.04 -12.50 -6.61
N VAL A 71 13.18 -12.93 -7.54
CA VAL A 71 13.47 -13.99 -8.52
C VAL A 71 14.60 -13.63 -9.47
N ASP A 72 14.86 -12.34 -9.71
CA ASP A 72 15.93 -11.85 -10.59
C ASP A 72 17.30 -11.84 -9.94
N LYS A 73 17.40 -12.23 -8.66
CA LYS A 73 18.63 -12.23 -7.86
C LYS A 73 19.30 -10.84 -7.74
N MET A 74 18.60 -9.75 -8.17
CA MET A 74 19.12 -8.39 -8.06
C MET A 74 18.89 -7.83 -6.67
N LYS A 75 19.95 -7.26 -6.07
CA LYS A 75 19.92 -6.61 -4.76
C LYS A 75 19.79 -5.09 -4.91
N MET A 76 19.45 -4.41 -3.82
CA MET A 76 19.32 -2.95 -3.77
C MET A 76 20.61 -2.23 -4.17
N ASP A 77 21.79 -2.79 -3.83
CA ASP A 77 23.08 -2.20 -4.12
C ASP A 77 23.28 -1.94 -5.62
N LYS A 78 22.75 -2.81 -6.50
CA LYS A 78 22.81 -2.60 -7.95
C LYS A 78 22.11 -1.29 -8.37
N TYR A 79 20.96 -1.01 -7.80
CA TYR A 79 20.19 0.20 -8.11
C TYR A 79 20.81 1.46 -7.50
N LEU A 80 21.47 1.32 -6.34
CA LEU A 80 22.18 2.44 -5.69
C LEU A 80 23.49 2.80 -6.38
N GLN A 81 24.09 1.89 -7.14
CA GLN A 81 25.30 2.14 -7.93
C GLN A 81 25.01 2.73 -9.31
N MET A 82 23.74 2.73 -9.75
CA MET A 82 23.35 3.36 -11.01
C MET A 82 23.43 4.89 -10.90
N PRO A 83 23.82 5.59 -11.99
CA PRO A 83 23.62 7.02 -12.08
C PRO A 83 22.14 7.39 -11.81
N LYS A 84 21.92 8.49 -11.07
CA LYS A 84 20.57 8.90 -10.66
C LYS A 84 19.61 9.00 -11.84
N ASP A 85 20.05 9.64 -12.92
CA ASP A 85 19.21 9.87 -14.11
C ASP A 85 18.85 8.55 -14.80
N GLU A 86 19.78 7.59 -14.87
CA GLU A 86 19.54 6.26 -15.42
C GLU A 86 18.50 5.49 -14.60
N LEU A 87 18.61 5.53 -13.27
CA LEU A 87 17.66 4.91 -12.37
C LEU A 87 16.26 5.51 -12.52
N ILE A 88 16.17 6.84 -12.60
CA ILE A 88 14.90 7.54 -12.80
C ILE A 88 14.27 7.12 -14.14
N LEU A 89 15.03 7.16 -15.24
CA LEU A 89 14.55 6.75 -16.56
C LEU A 89 14.09 5.28 -16.59
N LEU A 90 14.81 4.39 -15.92
CA LEU A 90 14.44 2.98 -15.78
C LEU A 90 13.08 2.83 -15.11
N ILE A 91 12.85 3.54 -14.02
CA ILE A 91 11.57 3.45 -13.28
C ILE A 91 10.45 4.11 -14.05
N GLN A 92 10.69 5.27 -14.66
CA GLN A 92 9.70 5.95 -15.51
C GLN A 92 9.30 5.11 -16.74
N SER A 93 10.25 4.45 -17.38
CA SER A 93 9.97 3.54 -18.50
C SER A 93 9.15 2.34 -18.05
N SER A 94 9.41 1.84 -16.81
CA SER A 94 8.65 0.77 -16.22
C SER A 94 7.18 1.15 -15.98
N PHE A 95 6.88 2.40 -15.56
CA PHE A 95 5.49 2.87 -15.44
C PHE A 95 4.72 2.87 -16.76
N ARG A 96 5.41 3.11 -17.91
CA ARG A 96 4.78 3.09 -19.23
C ARG A 96 4.37 1.69 -19.68
N ASN A 97 5.14 0.69 -19.34
CA ASN A 97 4.90 -0.72 -19.73
C ASN A 97 5.23 -1.66 -18.57
N TYR A 98 4.49 -1.52 -17.48
CA TYR A 98 4.73 -2.29 -16.27
C TYR A 98 4.43 -3.77 -16.47
N ARG A 99 5.41 -4.60 -16.21
CA ARG A 99 5.32 -6.07 -16.21
C ARG A 99 6.01 -6.60 -14.96
N PRO A 100 5.28 -6.75 -13.85
CA PRO A 100 5.87 -7.26 -12.62
C PRO A 100 6.41 -8.66 -12.80
N LYS A 101 7.52 -8.94 -12.15
CA LYS A 101 8.02 -10.31 -12.04
C LYS A 101 7.30 -11.04 -10.91
N PRO A 102 7.16 -12.38 -10.98
CA PRO A 102 6.57 -13.14 -9.89
C PRO A 102 7.37 -12.95 -8.59
N ALA A 103 6.66 -12.96 -7.45
CA ALA A 103 7.33 -12.90 -6.16
C ALA A 103 8.05 -14.22 -5.87
N ARG A 104 9.27 -14.18 -5.32
CA ARG A 104 9.98 -15.37 -4.85
C ARG A 104 9.36 -15.83 -3.53
N ARG A 105 8.88 -17.06 -3.45
CA ARG A 105 8.30 -17.61 -2.22
C ARG A 105 9.38 -18.12 -1.28
N GLU A 106 9.28 -17.72 -0.03
CA GLU A 106 10.09 -18.19 1.09
C GLU A 106 9.19 -18.54 2.28
N TYR A 107 9.66 -19.38 3.17
CA TYR A 107 8.90 -19.75 4.36
C TYR A 107 9.61 -19.29 5.63
N ILE A 108 8.88 -18.59 6.48
CA ILE A 108 9.36 -18.16 7.79
C ILE A 108 8.67 -18.98 8.88
N GLU A 109 9.43 -19.49 9.82
CA GLU A 109 8.90 -20.20 10.99
C GLU A 109 8.23 -19.21 11.95
N LYS A 110 7.04 -19.58 12.41
CA LYS A 110 6.33 -18.88 13.49
C LYS A 110 6.77 -19.44 14.84
N SER A 111 6.54 -18.69 15.91
CA SER A 111 6.80 -19.12 17.30
C SER A 111 6.07 -20.42 17.69
N ASN A 112 5.02 -20.80 16.99
CA ASN A 112 4.24 -22.03 17.18
C ASN A 112 4.70 -23.21 16.28
N GLY A 113 5.86 -23.12 15.65
CA GLY A 113 6.41 -24.14 14.74
C GLY A 113 5.75 -24.22 13.35
N LYS A 114 4.70 -23.45 13.08
CA LYS A 114 4.06 -23.42 11.76
C LYS A 114 4.85 -22.51 10.82
N LYS A 115 4.95 -22.90 9.55
CA LYS A 115 5.57 -22.08 8.51
C LYS A 115 4.58 -21.07 7.95
N ARG A 116 5.04 -19.83 7.73
CA ARG A 116 4.30 -18.78 7.07
C ARG A 116 4.92 -18.51 5.70
N PRO A 117 4.15 -18.59 4.61
CA PRO A 117 4.65 -18.19 3.30
C PRO A 117 4.90 -16.69 3.26
N LEU A 118 5.99 -16.30 2.61
CA LEU A 118 6.40 -14.94 2.37
C LEU A 118 6.73 -14.79 0.89
N GLY A 119 6.15 -13.80 0.23
CA GLY A 119 6.50 -13.43 -1.14
C GLY A 119 7.50 -12.27 -1.15
N ILE A 120 8.56 -12.41 -1.90
CA ILE A 120 9.62 -11.41 -2.04
C ILE A 120 9.60 -10.91 -3.49
N PRO A 121 8.99 -9.74 -3.77
CA PRO A 121 9.06 -9.11 -5.08
C PRO A 121 10.48 -8.67 -5.43
N THR A 122 10.76 -8.42 -6.70
CA THR A 122 12.05 -7.84 -7.12
C THR A 122 12.23 -6.45 -6.50
N VAL A 123 13.46 -5.98 -6.43
CA VAL A 123 13.75 -4.63 -5.90
C VAL A 123 13.07 -3.57 -6.75
N LEU A 124 13.08 -3.71 -8.07
CA LEU A 124 12.39 -2.80 -8.99
C LEU A 124 10.89 -2.76 -8.73
N ASP A 125 10.24 -3.93 -8.59
CA ASP A 125 8.82 -4.00 -8.29
C ASP A 125 8.50 -3.33 -6.94
N ARG A 126 9.35 -3.53 -5.92
CA ARG A 126 9.17 -2.85 -4.62
C ARG A 126 9.27 -1.34 -4.73
N ILE A 127 10.19 -0.80 -5.53
CA ILE A 127 10.32 0.64 -5.75
C ILE A 127 9.05 1.17 -6.44
N ILE A 128 8.56 0.48 -7.49
CA ILE A 128 7.33 0.88 -8.19
C ILE A 128 6.11 0.82 -7.25
N GLN A 129 5.98 -0.25 -6.46
CA GLN A 129 4.93 -0.39 -5.45
C GLN A 129 4.98 0.75 -4.43
N GLU A 130 6.17 1.14 -4.01
CA GLU A 130 6.35 2.25 -3.06
C GLU A 130 5.98 3.60 -3.68
N CYS A 131 6.33 3.86 -4.94
CA CYS A 131 5.86 5.06 -5.66
C CYS A 131 4.33 5.11 -5.72
N VAL A 132 3.69 3.97 -6.00
CA VAL A 132 2.23 3.86 -5.99
C VAL A 132 1.68 4.15 -4.59
N ARG A 133 2.26 3.55 -3.55
CA ARG A 133 1.86 3.76 -2.15
C ARG A 133 1.94 5.22 -1.75
N ILE A 134 3.06 5.90 -2.03
CA ILE A 134 3.28 7.31 -1.67
C ILE A 134 2.14 8.22 -2.14
N ILE A 135 1.59 7.93 -3.32
CA ILE A 135 0.57 8.79 -3.94
C ILE A 135 -0.86 8.34 -3.59
N ILE A 136 -1.14 7.03 -3.47
CA ILE A 136 -2.51 6.59 -3.21
C ILE A 136 -2.84 6.51 -1.70
N GLU A 137 -1.85 6.37 -0.83
CA GLU A 137 -2.08 6.24 0.61
C GLU A 137 -2.86 7.43 1.19
N PRO A 138 -2.53 8.70 0.90
CA PRO A 138 -3.29 9.84 1.40
C PRO A 138 -4.76 9.80 0.97
N ILE A 139 -5.04 9.38 -0.27
CA ILE A 139 -6.39 9.26 -0.80
C ILE A 139 -7.19 8.20 -0.01
N CYS A 140 -6.57 7.05 0.26
CA CYS A 140 -7.18 5.96 1.01
C CYS A 140 -7.36 6.32 2.49
N GLU A 141 -6.34 6.92 3.11
CA GLU A 141 -6.35 7.32 4.52
C GLU A 141 -7.51 8.24 4.87
N ALA A 142 -7.82 9.18 3.98
CA ALA A 142 -8.94 10.11 4.17
C ALA A 142 -10.32 9.41 4.18
N ARG A 143 -10.39 8.18 3.69
CA ARG A 143 -11.63 7.41 3.52
C ARG A 143 -11.78 6.22 4.47
N PHE A 144 -10.72 5.89 5.20
CA PHE A 144 -10.77 4.80 6.16
C PHE A 144 -11.58 5.18 7.39
N TYR A 145 -12.28 4.19 7.95
CA TYR A 145 -13.04 4.39 9.18
C TYR A 145 -12.17 4.88 10.32
N PRO A 146 -12.68 5.81 11.15
CA PRO A 146 -11.92 6.34 12.30
C PRO A 146 -11.47 5.26 13.28
N GLN A 147 -12.21 4.17 13.41
CA GLN A 147 -11.93 3.05 14.31
C GLN A 147 -10.95 2.02 13.72
N SER A 148 -10.49 2.20 12.49
CA SER A 148 -9.43 1.37 11.93
C SER A 148 -8.06 1.89 12.39
N TYR A 149 -7.28 1.06 13.08
CA TYR A 149 -5.99 1.47 13.67
C TYR A 149 -4.80 0.72 13.08
N GLY A 150 -5.00 -0.48 12.56
CA GLY A 150 -3.91 -1.34 12.06
C GLY A 150 -3.20 -0.75 10.84
N PHE A 151 -1.86 -0.69 10.89
CA PHE A 151 -0.99 -0.31 9.77
C PHE A 151 -1.27 1.07 9.16
N ARG A 152 -1.79 1.98 9.94
CA ARG A 152 -2.08 3.35 9.50
C ARG A 152 -1.08 4.34 10.09
N PRO A 153 -0.68 5.39 9.32
CA PRO A 153 0.20 6.43 9.84
C PRO A 153 -0.47 7.15 11.02
N TYR A 154 0.34 7.51 12.00
CA TYR A 154 -0.09 8.22 13.23
C TYR A 154 -1.12 7.49 14.09
N ARG A 155 -1.38 6.19 13.84
CA ARG A 155 -2.27 5.34 14.61
C ARG A 155 -1.48 4.24 15.32
N ALA A 156 -1.70 4.09 16.63
CA ALA A 156 -1.02 3.11 17.46
C ALA A 156 -2.03 2.31 18.29
N GLN A 157 -1.62 1.16 18.81
CA GLN A 157 -2.43 0.31 19.70
C GLN A 157 -3.03 1.08 20.88
N LYS A 158 -2.24 2.02 21.47
CA LYS A 158 -2.73 2.88 22.56
C LYS A 158 -3.96 3.70 22.20
N HIS A 159 -4.10 4.10 20.91
CA HIS A 159 -5.27 4.85 20.45
C HIS A 159 -6.50 3.94 20.34
N ALA A 160 -6.33 2.69 19.90
CA ALA A 160 -7.39 1.69 19.87
C ALA A 160 -7.88 1.38 21.29
N ILE A 161 -6.96 1.11 22.22
CA ILE A 161 -7.26 0.85 23.64
C ILE A 161 -8.01 2.04 24.26
N ARG A 162 -7.53 3.25 24.05
CA ARG A 162 -8.21 4.47 24.54
C ARG A 162 -9.63 4.58 23.98
N GLY A 163 -9.83 4.27 22.68
CA GLY A 163 -11.15 4.25 22.07
C GLY A 163 -12.09 3.27 22.78
N ILE A 164 -11.63 2.06 23.07
CA ILE A 164 -12.41 1.03 23.80
C ILE A 164 -12.75 1.52 25.20
N ILE A 165 -11.76 2.02 25.96
CA ILE A 165 -11.97 2.54 27.33
C ILE A 165 -13.02 3.67 27.31
N ASN A 166 -12.95 4.60 26.37
CA ASN A 166 -13.92 5.70 26.27
C ASN A 166 -15.34 5.18 26.01
N VAL A 167 -15.51 4.17 25.14
CA VAL A 167 -16.83 3.55 24.87
C VAL A 167 -17.37 2.85 26.11
N ILE A 168 -16.53 2.10 26.83
CA ILE A 168 -16.92 1.42 28.08
C ILE A 168 -17.35 2.45 29.12
N ASN A 169 -16.53 3.48 29.37
CA ASN A 169 -16.81 4.50 30.38
C ASN A 169 -18.06 5.34 30.04
N ALA A 170 -18.30 5.60 28.77
CA ALA A 170 -19.49 6.34 28.33
C ALA A 170 -20.78 5.47 28.37
N GLY A 171 -20.65 4.16 28.16
CA GLY A 171 -21.79 3.23 28.11
C GLY A 171 -22.18 2.66 29.46
N CYS A 172 -21.23 2.51 30.37
CA CYS A 172 -21.48 1.95 31.72
C CYS A 172 -21.97 3.05 32.69
N LYS A 173 -23.28 3.10 32.92
CA LYS A 173 -23.88 4.03 33.88
C LYS A 173 -23.80 3.52 35.33
N SER A 174 -23.46 2.23 35.55
CA SER A 174 -23.32 1.59 36.82
C SER A 174 -22.15 0.60 36.80
N PRO A 175 -21.38 0.43 37.92
CA PRO A 175 -20.30 -0.54 38.01
C PRO A 175 -20.75 -1.99 37.76
N ASP A 176 -22.00 -2.31 38.05
CA ASP A 176 -22.57 -3.66 37.92
C ASP A 176 -23.20 -3.93 36.55
N GLN A 177 -23.13 -2.97 35.61
CA GLN A 177 -23.69 -3.15 34.28
C GLN A 177 -22.76 -4.03 33.43
N PRO A 178 -23.22 -5.19 32.91
CA PRO A 178 -22.39 -6.06 32.09
C PRO A 178 -22.02 -5.40 30.77
N VAL A 179 -20.75 -5.49 30.38
CA VAL A 179 -20.24 -5.09 29.07
C VAL A 179 -20.04 -6.33 28.22
N TRP A 180 -20.67 -6.36 27.06
CA TRP A 180 -20.51 -7.44 26.10
C TRP A 180 -19.49 -7.05 25.04
N ALA A 181 -18.50 -7.91 24.80
CA ALA A 181 -17.55 -7.78 23.71
C ALA A 181 -17.75 -8.90 22.70
N ILE A 182 -17.83 -8.55 21.43
CA ILE A 182 -17.88 -9.49 20.31
C ILE A 182 -16.53 -9.42 19.62
N GLU A 183 -15.79 -10.53 19.63
CA GLU A 183 -14.51 -10.66 18.95
C GLU A 183 -14.70 -11.41 17.63
N GLY A 184 -14.13 -10.88 16.55
CA GLY A 184 -14.18 -11.49 15.22
C GLY A 184 -12.86 -11.32 14.49
N ASP A 185 -12.44 -12.36 13.76
CA ASP A 185 -11.25 -12.35 12.91
C ASP A 185 -11.56 -12.90 11.52
N ILE A 186 -10.92 -12.34 10.48
CA ILE A 186 -11.11 -12.77 9.10
C ILE A 186 -10.04 -13.81 8.76
N LYS A 187 -10.45 -15.07 8.64
CA LYS A 187 -9.54 -16.16 8.26
C LYS A 187 -8.96 -15.94 6.87
N GLY A 188 -7.63 -15.90 6.76
CA GLY A 188 -6.92 -15.79 5.49
C GLY A 188 -7.30 -14.53 4.69
N CYS A 189 -7.45 -13.38 5.37
CA CYS A 189 -7.90 -12.13 4.75
C CYS A 189 -7.14 -11.82 3.45
N PHE A 190 -5.80 -11.85 3.50
CA PHE A 190 -4.97 -11.51 2.35
C PHE A 190 -4.99 -12.56 1.23
N ASP A 191 -5.18 -13.83 1.58
CA ASP A 191 -5.22 -14.93 0.62
C ASP A 191 -6.56 -14.97 -0.14
N ASN A 192 -7.60 -14.33 0.39
CA ASN A 192 -8.96 -14.35 -0.17
C ASN A 192 -9.42 -13.01 -0.75
N ILE A 193 -8.52 -12.04 -0.91
CA ILE A 193 -8.88 -10.75 -1.51
C ILE A 193 -9.30 -10.95 -2.98
N ASN A 194 -10.54 -10.61 -3.28
CA ASN A 194 -11.03 -10.60 -4.66
C ASN A 194 -10.46 -9.38 -5.40
N HIS A 195 -9.65 -9.60 -6.43
CA HIS A 195 -8.98 -8.55 -7.19
C HIS A 195 -9.95 -7.55 -7.81
N ARG A 196 -11.06 -8.04 -8.40
CA ARG A 196 -12.09 -7.19 -9.02
C ARG A 196 -12.76 -6.28 -7.98
N LEU A 197 -13.14 -6.84 -6.83
CA LEU A 197 -13.75 -6.07 -5.75
C LEU A 197 -12.80 -5.03 -5.17
N LEU A 198 -11.50 -5.37 -5.03
CA LEU A 198 -10.50 -4.41 -4.58
C LEU A 198 -10.39 -3.23 -5.54
N LEU A 199 -10.28 -3.49 -6.85
CA LEU A 199 -10.19 -2.43 -7.87
C LEU A 199 -11.47 -1.57 -7.90
N GLN A 200 -12.64 -2.17 -7.73
CA GLN A 200 -13.91 -1.43 -7.60
C GLN A 200 -13.93 -0.56 -6.34
N LYS A 201 -13.41 -1.04 -5.21
CA LYS A 201 -13.30 -0.24 -3.98
C LYS A 201 -12.34 0.94 -4.18
N LEU A 202 -11.19 0.72 -4.80
CA LEU A 202 -10.24 1.81 -5.12
C LEU A 202 -10.87 2.87 -6.03
N TRP A 203 -11.64 2.45 -7.03
CA TRP A 203 -12.43 3.36 -7.84
C TRP A 203 -13.41 4.19 -7.00
N ARG A 204 -14.19 3.54 -6.12
CA ARG A 204 -15.17 4.21 -5.24
C ARG A 204 -14.53 5.15 -4.23
N ILE A 205 -13.30 4.90 -3.82
CA ILE A 205 -12.53 5.78 -2.94
C ILE A 205 -12.13 7.08 -3.66
N GLY A 206 -12.12 7.08 -5.01
CA GLY A 206 -11.77 8.25 -5.82
C GLY A 206 -10.53 8.08 -6.68
N ILE A 207 -9.97 6.88 -6.80
CA ILE A 207 -8.85 6.61 -7.70
C ILE A 207 -9.41 6.34 -9.10
N HIS A 208 -9.68 7.41 -9.87
CA HIS A 208 -10.29 7.35 -11.20
C HIS A 208 -9.24 7.31 -12.34
N ASP A 209 -7.96 7.16 -12.04
CA ASP A 209 -6.93 6.91 -13.04
C ASP A 209 -6.88 5.42 -13.41
N LYS A 210 -7.42 5.09 -14.59
CA LYS A 210 -7.46 3.70 -15.10
C LYS A 210 -6.06 3.08 -15.24
N ARG A 211 -5.01 3.90 -15.43
CA ARG A 211 -3.62 3.42 -15.53
C ARG A 211 -3.13 2.93 -14.16
N VAL A 212 -3.49 3.63 -13.08
CA VAL A 212 -3.19 3.19 -11.70
C VAL A 212 -3.89 1.88 -11.39
N LEU A 213 -5.17 1.75 -11.71
CA LEU A 213 -5.91 0.50 -11.51
C LEU A 213 -5.32 -0.66 -12.33
N LYS A 214 -4.84 -0.39 -13.55
CA LYS A 214 -4.12 -1.37 -14.37
C LYS A 214 -2.81 -1.79 -13.70
N LEU A 215 -2.01 -0.85 -13.20
CA LEU A 215 -0.77 -1.16 -12.46
C LEU A 215 -1.05 -2.06 -11.26
N ILE A 216 -2.04 -1.70 -10.43
CA ILE A 216 -2.42 -2.49 -9.26
C ILE A 216 -2.92 -3.88 -9.68
N SER A 217 -3.74 -3.97 -10.74
CA SER A 217 -4.18 -5.26 -11.27
C SER A 217 -3.01 -6.14 -11.72
N GLN A 218 -1.99 -5.57 -12.36
CA GLN A 218 -0.79 -6.29 -12.76
C GLN A 218 0.02 -6.77 -11.54
N MET A 219 0.15 -5.92 -10.50
CA MET A 219 0.81 -6.30 -9.24
C MET A 219 0.09 -7.49 -8.57
N LEU A 220 -1.24 -7.48 -8.51
CA LEU A 220 -2.04 -8.56 -7.92
C LEU A 220 -1.90 -9.87 -8.69
N LYS A 221 -1.77 -9.80 -10.02
CA LYS A 221 -1.65 -10.95 -10.93
C LYS A 221 -0.20 -11.41 -11.17
N ALA A 222 0.78 -10.79 -10.53
CA ALA A 222 2.19 -11.12 -10.75
C ALA A 222 2.55 -12.58 -10.48
N GLY A 223 1.78 -13.27 -9.65
CA GLY A 223 2.06 -14.65 -9.27
C GLY A 223 3.27 -14.79 -8.34
N TYR A 224 3.68 -16.03 -8.11
CA TYR A 224 4.88 -16.32 -7.33
C TYR A 224 5.63 -17.55 -7.88
N MET A 225 6.92 -17.59 -7.58
CA MET A 225 7.80 -18.71 -7.87
C MET A 225 8.08 -19.48 -6.59
N GLU A 226 7.84 -20.79 -6.62
CA GLU A 226 8.13 -21.72 -5.54
C GLU A 226 8.81 -22.97 -6.11
N ASN A 227 10.00 -23.33 -5.62
CA ASN A 227 10.79 -24.44 -6.13
C ASN A 227 10.95 -24.42 -7.67
N ASP A 228 11.25 -23.23 -8.22
CA ASP A 228 11.38 -22.94 -9.65
C ASP A 228 10.11 -23.17 -10.49
N LEU A 229 8.96 -23.38 -9.85
CA LEU A 229 7.66 -23.47 -10.50
C LEU A 229 6.89 -22.15 -10.35
N PHE A 230 6.28 -21.73 -11.46
CA PHE A 230 5.43 -20.54 -11.47
C PHE A 230 4.01 -20.88 -11.05
N HIS A 231 3.47 -20.07 -10.12
CA HIS A 231 2.09 -20.18 -9.65
C HIS A 231 1.34 -18.89 -9.93
N VAL A 232 0.19 -19.01 -10.54
CA VAL A 232 -0.72 -17.89 -10.81
C VAL A 232 -1.42 -17.48 -9.53
N THR A 233 -1.65 -16.17 -9.35
CA THR A 233 -2.47 -15.63 -8.27
C THR A 233 -3.80 -15.14 -8.84
N GLU A 234 -4.87 -15.89 -8.64
CA GLU A 234 -6.24 -15.49 -9.06
C GLU A 234 -6.97 -14.74 -7.97
N LEU A 235 -6.70 -15.05 -6.72
CA LEU A 235 -7.22 -14.41 -5.52
C LEU A 235 -6.08 -14.07 -4.58
N GLY A 236 -6.33 -13.13 -3.70
CA GLY A 236 -5.37 -12.72 -2.69
C GLY A 236 -4.31 -11.76 -3.22
N THR A 237 -3.47 -11.35 -2.32
CA THR A 237 -2.25 -10.62 -2.66
C THR A 237 -1.09 -11.60 -2.59
N PRO A 238 -0.08 -11.51 -3.49
CA PRO A 238 1.16 -12.22 -3.26
C PRO A 238 1.56 -11.96 -1.81
N PRO A 239 1.86 -13.00 -1.00
CA PRO A 239 2.16 -12.77 0.42
C PRO A 239 3.37 -11.86 0.53
N VAL A 240 3.10 -10.57 0.71
CA VAL A 240 4.11 -9.52 0.82
C VAL A 240 4.76 -9.62 2.20
N SER A 241 6.04 -9.36 2.27
CA SER A 241 6.78 -9.28 3.53
C SER A 241 6.16 -8.22 4.45
N TYR A 242 5.50 -8.66 5.52
CA TYR A 242 5.01 -7.77 6.58
C TYR A 242 6.12 -7.04 7.34
N THR A 243 7.38 -7.30 7.04
CA THR A 243 8.50 -6.54 7.59
C THR A 243 8.43 -5.06 7.23
N HIS A 244 7.74 -4.72 6.12
CA HIS A 244 7.45 -3.33 5.75
C HIS A 244 6.47 -2.65 6.72
N LEU A 245 5.54 -3.41 7.27
CA LEU A 245 4.49 -2.91 8.16
C LEU A 245 4.94 -2.88 9.64
N ARG A 246 5.89 -3.72 10.05
CA ARG A 246 6.42 -3.75 11.42
C ARG A 246 7.42 -2.64 11.74
N ALA A 247 8.01 -1.98 10.76
CA ALA A 247 8.95 -0.89 11.01
C ALA A 247 8.30 0.32 11.71
N HIS A 248 6.96 0.44 11.67
CA HIS A 248 6.21 1.47 12.40
C HIS A 248 5.73 1.04 13.79
N GLU A 249 5.81 -0.24 14.16
CA GLU A 249 5.37 -0.71 15.49
C GLU A 249 6.46 -0.65 16.56
N THR A 250 7.73 -0.51 16.20
CA THR A 250 8.86 -0.53 17.16
C THR A 250 9.48 0.83 17.42
N GLY A 251 8.85 1.91 17.01
CA GLY A 251 9.24 3.27 17.29
C GLY A 251 8.61 3.80 18.58
N ALA A 252 8.91 3.17 19.72
CA ALA A 252 8.61 3.71 21.03
C ALA A 252 9.76 3.43 21.96
#